data_cd341126410ab536a11684005cd9cf7e
#
_entry.id   cd341126410ab536a11684005cd9cf7e
#
_cell.length_a   1.000
_cell.length_b   1.000
_cell.length_c   1.000
_cell.angle_alpha   90.00
_cell.angle_beta   90.00
_cell.angle_gamma   90.00
#
_symmetry.space_group_name_H-M   'P 1'
#
loop_
_entity.id
_entity.type
_entity.pdbx_description
1 polymer ?
#
loop_
_entity_poly.entity_id
_entity_poly.type
_entity_poly.pdbx_seq_one_letter_code
_entity_poly.pdbx_strand_id
1 'polypeptide(L)'
;MLRKVLLISTALLFCGCTYQSLTSPPKRKVSIDKLSQNGKANVYLCKGGKTVRVVQNKIRGKNTKKLSQVTVTFNEISEKLLLGISERGQNYSNVRWNWSQRDDYSSLTTSVGVVLAEQCVLQRSEINTN
;
A
#
# COMPACT_ATOMS: atom_id res chain seq x y z
N MET A 1 69.65 -4.22 45.35
CA MET A 1 69.07 -4.85 44.14
C MET A 1 67.87 -4.06 43.71
N LEU A 2 68.06 -3.27 42.66
CA LEU A 2 67.00 -2.43 42.14
C LEU A 2 66.01 -3.25 41.33
N ARG A 3 64.75 -3.37 41.77
CA ARG A 3 63.64 -3.83 40.93
C ARG A 3 63.00 -2.63 40.23
N LYS A 4 63.29 -2.49 38.95
CA LYS A 4 62.63 -1.55 38.09
C LYS A 4 61.20 -2.01 37.86
N VAL A 5 60.25 -1.30 38.42
CA VAL A 5 58.84 -1.47 38.14
C VAL A 5 58.56 -0.67 36.87
N LEU A 6 58.31 -1.41 35.80
CA LEU A 6 57.94 -0.83 34.51
C LEU A 6 56.42 -0.57 34.53
N LEU A 7 56.02 0.68 34.69
CA LEU A 7 54.65 1.12 34.56
C LEU A 7 54.26 1.13 33.08
N ILE A 8 53.57 0.13 32.64
CA ILE A 8 52.97 0.10 31.31
C ILE A 8 51.67 0.88 31.39
N SER A 9 51.74 2.12 30.87
CA SER A 9 50.57 2.99 30.68
C SER A 9 49.78 2.46 29.48
N THR A 10 48.73 1.74 29.72
CA THR A 10 47.77 1.35 28.67
C THR A 10 46.86 2.53 28.37
N ALA A 11 47.15 3.25 27.30
CA ALA A 11 46.25 4.24 26.73
C ALA A 11 45.01 3.53 26.12
N LEU A 12 43.91 3.57 26.83
CA LEU A 12 42.61 3.16 26.30
C LEU A 12 42.17 4.21 25.29
N LEU A 13 42.38 3.92 24.02
CA LEU A 13 41.72 4.63 22.91
C LEU A 13 40.22 4.29 22.92
N PHE A 14 39.44 5.15 23.55
CA PHE A 14 38.00 5.13 23.37
C PHE A 14 37.71 5.57 21.94
N CYS A 15 37.52 4.59 21.07
CA CYS A 15 36.95 4.81 19.76
C CYS A 15 35.47 5.18 19.98
N GLY A 16 35.21 6.46 20.19
CA GLY A 16 33.86 7.01 20.27
C GLY A 16 33.19 6.81 18.92
N CYS A 17 32.37 5.76 18.80
CA CYS A 17 31.36 5.72 17.75
C CYS A 17 30.40 6.88 17.99
N THR A 18 30.64 7.98 17.35
CA THR A 18 29.63 9.02 17.18
C THR A 18 28.51 8.40 16.38
N TYR A 19 27.45 7.99 17.07
CA TYR A 19 26.15 7.77 16.45
C TYR A 19 25.76 9.10 15.81
N GLN A 20 26.06 9.25 14.54
CA GLN A 20 25.38 10.25 13.76
C GLN A 20 23.91 9.83 13.74
N SER A 21 23.15 10.52 14.56
CA SER A 21 21.72 10.58 14.46
C SER A 21 21.40 10.82 12.98
N LEU A 22 21.03 9.74 12.27
CA LEU A 22 20.43 9.85 10.96
C LEU A 22 19.16 10.67 11.18
N THR A 23 19.27 11.97 10.98
CA THR A 23 18.14 12.84 10.80
C THR A 23 17.27 12.13 9.77
N SER A 24 16.13 11.70 10.21
CA SER A 24 15.08 11.15 9.35
C SER A 24 15.03 12.00 8.10
N PRO A 25 15.10 11.42 6.89
CA PRO A 25 14.96 12.21 5.69
C PRO A 25 13.68 13.03 5.85
N PRO A 26 13.69 14.33 5.48
CA PRO A 26 12.51 15.15 5.63
C PRO A 26 11.38 14.36 5.01
N LYS A 27 10.35 14.09 5.81
CA LYS A 27 9.10 13.54 5.29
C LYS A 27 8.76 14.45 4.14
N ARG A 28 9.14 14.02 2.93
CA ARG A 28 8.65 14.64 1.72
C ARG A 28 7.16 14.61 1.93
N LYS A 29 6.56 15.74 2.28
CA LYS A 29 5.14 15.92 2.15
C LYS A 29 4.91 15.60 0.70
N VAL A 30 4.57 14.34 0.42
CA VAL A 30 3.92 14.02 -0.82
C VAL A 30 2.71 14.92 -0.75
N SER A 31 2.80 16.07 -1.41
CA SER A 31 1.61 16.79 -1.78
C SER A 31 0.84 15.73 -2.52
N ILE A 32 -0.12 15.16 -1.82
CA ILE A 32 -1.20 14.45 -2.45
C ILE A 32 -1.80 15.56 -3.29
N ASP A 33 -1.28 15.69 -4.51
CA ASP A 33 -2.00 16.41 -5.52
C ASP A 33 -3.41 15.86 -5.36
N LYS A 34 -4.31 16.74 -5.00
CA LYS A 34 -5.74 16.49 -5.03
C LYS A 34 -6.07 16.28 -6.50
N LEU A 35 -5.56 15.19 -7.06
CA LEU A 35 -6.09 14.62 -8.27
C LEU A 35 -7.54 14.43 -7.94
N SER A 36 -8.34 15.31 -8.49
CA SER A 36 -9.78 15.30 -8.44
C SER A 36 -10.23 13.83 -8.56
N GLN A 37 -10.47 13.19 -7.41
CA GLN A 37 -10.99 11.84 -7.36
C GLN A 37 -12.48 11.90 -7.72
N ASN A 38 -12.78 12.30 -8.95
CA ASN A 38 -14.09 12.16 -9.55
C ASN A 38 -14.33 10.67 -9.87
N GLY A 39 -14.05 9.80 -8.90
CA GLY A 39 -14.27 8.39 -9.00
C GLY A 39 -15.47 7.98 -8.16
N LYS A 40 -16.39 7.22 -8.77
CA LYS A 40 -17.45 6.54 -8.05
C LYS A 40 -16.82 5.55 -7.06
N ALA A 41 -17.07 5.74 -5.77
CA ALA A 41 -16.63 4.80 -4.73
C ALA A 41 -17.71 3.73 -4.53
N ASN A 42 -17.31 2.47 -4.61
CA ASN A 42 -18.14 1.32 -4.31
C ASN A 42 -17.72 0.72 -2.96
N VAL A 43 -18.67 0.46 -2.09
CA VAL A 43 -18.44 -0.18 -0.78
C VAL A 43 -19.00 -1.59 -0.84
N TYR A 44 -18.15 -2.55 -0.54
CA TYR A 44 -18.49 -3.98 -0.51
C TYR A 44 -18.49 -4.48 0.92
N LEU A 45 -19.53 -5.22 1.28
CA LEU A 45 -19.59 -5.98 2.53
C LEU A 45 -19.20 -7.42 2.23
N CYS A 46 -18.22 -7.91 2.97
CA CYS A 46 -17.65 -9.24 2.79
C CYS A 46 -18.03 -10.16 3.95
N LYS A 47 -17.79 -11.46 3.79
CA LYS A 47 -17.97 -12.46 4.83
C LYS A 47 -17.23 -12.05 6.12
N GLY A 48 -17.87 -12.26 7.26
CA GLY A 48 -17.32 -11.90 8.57
C GLY A 48 -17.41 -10.41 8.90
N GLY A 49 -18.25 -9.64 8.20
CA GLY A 49 -18.46 -8.23 8.46
C GLY A 49 -17.31 -7.32 7.98
N LYS A 50 -16.40 -7.85 7.18
CA LYS A 50 -15.29 -7.08 6.59
C LYS A 50 -15.82 -6.14 5.51
N THR A 51 -15.21 -4.97 5.40
CA THR A 51 -15.57 -3.96 4.40
C THR A 51 -14.41 -3.66 3.49
N VAL A 52 -14.67 -3.64 2.18
CA VAL A 52 -13.71 -3.23 1.15
C VAL A 52 -14.27 -2.05 0.39
N ARG A 53 -13.51 -0.98 0.26
CA ARG A 53 -13.87 0.20 -0.53
C ARG A 53 -13.05 0.23 -1.81
N VAL A 54 -13.72 0.37 -2.95
CA VAL A 54 -13.10 0.38 -4.27
C VAL A 54 -13.48 1.65 -5.02
N VAL A 55 -12.48 2.44 -5.40
CA VAL A 55 -12.65 3.66 -6.19
C VAL A 55 -12.09 3.44 -7.58
N GLN A 56 -12.90 3.65 -8.60
CA GLN A 56 -12.44 3.58 -9.98
C GLN A 56 -11.76 4.90 -10.37
N ASN A 57 -10.51 4.81 -10.80
CA ASN A 57 -9.72 5.93 -11.28
C ASN A 57 -9.69 5.91 -12.81
N LYS A 58 -10.17 6.98 -13.43
CA LYS A 58 -10.03 7.16 -14.88
C LYS A 58 -8.69 7.86 -15.15
N ILE A 59 -7.71 7.12 -15.62
CA ILE A 59 -6.45 7.72 -16.07
C ILE A 59 -6.67 8.28 -17.48
N ARG A 60 -6.67 9.61 -17.63
CA ARG A 60 -6.63 10.28 -18.93
C ARG A 60 -5.16 10.44 -19.36
N GLY A 61 -4.64 9.47 -20.07
CA GLY A 61 -3.38 9.63 -20.79
C GLY A 61 -3.63 10.24 -22.18
N LYS A 62 -2.83 11.22 -22.57
CA LYS A 62 -2.95 11.89 -23.88
C LYS A 62 -2.75 10.95 -25.08
N ASN A 63 -2.08 9.82 -24.91
CA ASN A 63 -1.72 8.88 -26.00
C ASN A 63 -1.71 7.40 -25.58
N THR A 64 -2.32 7.02 -24.47
CA THR A 64 -2.29 5.62 -24.01
C THR A 64 -3.69 5.03 -23.99
N LYS A 65 -3.79 3.75 -24.36
CA LYS A 65 -4.97 2.92 -24.12
C LYS A 65 -5.47 3.19 -22.71
N LYS A 66 -6.76 3.46 -22.55
CA LYS A 66 -7.39 3.70 -21.23
C LYS A 66 -7.04 2.56 -20.28
N LEU A 67 -6.04 2.75 -19.44
CA LEU A 67 -5.71 1.82 -18.38
C LEU A 67 -6.76 2.03 -17.27
N SER A 68 -7.59 1.03 -17.07
CA SER A 68 -8.51 1.03 -15.93
C SER A 68 -7.72 0.71 -14.67
N GLN A 69 -7.81 1.61 -13.70
CA GLN A 69 -7.16 1.48 -12.40
C GLN A 69 -8.22 1.62 -11.31
N VAL A 70 -8.06 0.88 -10.24
CA VAL A 70 -8.86 1.03 -9.02
C VAL A 70 -7.97 1.31 -7.82
N THR A 71 -8.47 2.07 -6.86
CA THR A 71 -7.90 2.17 -5.52
C THR A 71 -8.74 1.31 -4.60
N VAL A 72 -8.15 0.28 -4.03
CA VAL A 72 -8.79 -0.63 -3.07
C VAL A 72 -8.32 -0.28 -1.68
N THR A 73 -9.27 -0.03 -0.77
CA THR A 73 -9.00 0.24 0.65
C THR A 73 -9.56 -0.89 1.50
N PHE A 74 -8.71 -1.48 2.31
CA PHE A 74 -9.05 -2.53 3.27
C PHE A 74 -8.21 -2.35 4.54
N ASN A 75 -8.85 -2.40 5.71
CA ASN A 75 -8.19 -2.16 7.01
C ASN A 75 -7.30 -0.90 7.03
N GLU A 76 -7.85 0.22 6.54
CA GLU A 76 -7.17 1.54 6.49
C GLU A 76 -5.97 1.60 5.53
N ILE A 77 -5.64 0.51 4.85
CA ILE A 77 -4.60 0.46 3.83
C ILE A 77 -5.23 0.62 2.46
N SER A 78 -4.67 1.52 1.64
CA SER A 78 -5.11 1.77 0.28
C SER A 78 -4.04 1.40 -0.72
N GLU A 79 -4.41 0.61 -1.72
CA GLU A 79 -3.53 0.16 -2.79
C GLU A 79 -4.14 0.49 -4.16
N LYS A 80 -3.30 0.90 -5.10
CA LYS A 80 -3.68 1.10 -6.50
C LYS A 80 -3.42 -0.17 -7.28
N LEU A 81 -4.46 -0.68 -7.92
CA LEU A 81 -4.42 -1.91 -8.71
C LEU A 81 -4.79 -1.61 -10.16
N LEU A 82 -4.11 -2.27 -11.08
CA LEU A 82 -4.35 -2.14 -12.51
C LEU A 82 -5.21 -3.31 -13.02
N LEU A 83 -6.08 -3.01 -13.98
CA LEU A 83 -6.88 -4.03 -14.65
C LEU A 83 -5.95 -4.97 -15.41
N GLY A 84 -6.02 -6.26 -15.07
CA GLY A 84 -5.34 -7.34 -15.77
C GLY A 84 -6.26 -8.07 -16.74
N ILE A 85 -5.70 -9.07 -17.41
CA ILE A 85 -6.45 -9.98 -18.28
C ILE A 85 -7.18 -10.99 -17.40
N SER A 86 -8.47 -11.17 -17.62
CA SER A 86 -9.30 -12.14 -16.90
C SER A 86 -10.29 -12.81 -17.86
N GLU A 87 -10.50 -14.10 -17.68
CA GLU A 87 -11.48 -14.85 -18.48
C GLU A 87 -12.92 -14.56 -18.02
N ARG A 88 -13.10 -14.23 -16.74
CA ARG A 88 -14.39 -13.91 -16.15
C ARG A 88 -14.30 -12.68 -15.26
N GLY A 89 -15.22 -11.75 -15.46
CA GLY A 89 -15.28 -10.53 -14.67
C GLY A 89 -14.08 -9.63 -14.85
N GLN A 90 -13.76 -8.86 -13.83
CA GLN A 90 -12.63 -7.93 -13.82
C GLN A 90 -11.65 -8.32 -12.74
N ASN A 91 -10.37 -8.37 -13.07
CA ASN A 91 -9.30 -8.68 -12.14
C ASN A 91 -8.30 -7.53 -12.11
N TYR A 92 -8.12 -6.94 -10.95
CA TYR A 92 -7.19 -5.84 -10.72
C TYR A 92 -6.08 -6.32 -9.79
N SER A 93 -4.84 -6.00 -10.12
CA SER A 93 -3.70 -6.48 -9.34
C SER A 93 -2.56 -5.47 -9.25
N ASN A 94 -1.75 -5.64 -8.21
CA ASN A 94 -0.44 -5.06 -8.05
C ASN A 94 0.49 -6.07 -7.35
N VAL A 95 1.66 -5.66 -6.92
CA VAL A 95 2.64 -6.54 -6.24
C VAL A 95 2.17 -7.04 -4.88
N ARG A 96 1.13 -6.44 -4.29
CA ARG A 96 0.63 -6.78 -2.94
C ARG A 96 -0.72 -7.46 -2.95
N TRP A 97 -1.66 -6.97 -3.77
CA TRP A 97 -3.06 -7.38 -3.74
C TRP A 97 -3.62 -7.73 -5.11
N ASN A 98 -4.62 -8.61 -5.09
CA ASN A 98 -5.51 -8.92 -6.21
C ASN A 98 -6.95 -8.66 -5.77
N TRP A 99 -7.67 -7.85 -6.52
CA TRP A 99 -9.10 -7.63 -6.39
C TRP A 99 -9.80 -8.28 -7.57
N SER A 100 -10.55 -9.34 -7.31
CA SER A 100 -11.32 -10.06 -8.31
C SER A 100 -12.79 -9.67 -8.18
N GLN A 101 -13.35 -9.08 -9.23
CA GLN A 101 -14.75 -8.65 -9.28
C GLN A 101 -15.49 -9.53 -10.26
N ARG A 102 -16.50 -10.25 -9.74
CA ARG A 102 -17.40 -11.12 -10.51
C ARG A 102 -18.83 -10.60 -10.38
N ASP A 103 -19.75 -11.19 -11.15
CA ASP A 103 -21.15 -10.75 -11.19
C ASP A 103 -21.87 -10.99 -9.87
N ASP A 104 -21.58 -12.08 -9.19
CA ASP A 104 -22.24 -12.52 -7.96
C ASP A 104 -21.48 -12.10 -6.68
N TYR A 105 -20.16 -12.13 -6.70
CA TYR A 105 -19.34 -11.73 -5.56
C TYR A 105 -17.95 -11.27 -5.98
N SER A 106 -17.29 -10.57 -5.09
CA SER A 106 -15.90 -10.13 -5.27
C SER A 106 -15.02 -10.66 -4.14
N SER A 107 -13.73 -10.67 -4.34
CA SER A 107 -12.77 -11.11 -3.34
C SER A 107 -11.47 -10.31 -3.39
N LEU A 108 -10.84 -10.13 -2.24
CA LEU A 108 -9.54 -9.50 -2.09
C LEU A 108 -8.55 -10.54 -1.56
N THR A 109 -7.46 -10.74 -2.27
CA THR A 109 -6.38 -11.63 -1.87
C THR A 109 -5.03 -10.89 -1.90
N THR A 110 -4.04 -11.44 -1.23
CA THR A 110 -2.66 -11.03 -1.45
C THR A 110 -2.17 -11.54 -2.80
N SER A 111 -1.06 -11.00 -3.30
CA SER A 111 -0.42 -11.47 -4.55
C SER A 111 0.03 -12.94 -4.49
N VAL A 112 0.24 -13.48 -3.29
CA VAL A 112 0.58 -14.89 -3.06
C VAL A 112 -0.65 -15.77 -2.77
N GLY A 113 -1.86 -15.24 -2.90
CA GLY A 113 -3.11 -16.01 -2.83
C GLY A 113 -3.75 -16.12 -1.43
N VAL A 114 -3.24 -15.40 -0.42
CA VAL A 114 -3.89 -15.39 0.90
C VAL A 114 -5.17 -14.56 0.83
N VAL A 115 -6.29 -15.12 1.27
CA VAL A 115 -7.60 -14.45 1.27
C VAL A 115 -7.66 -13.42 2.39
N LEU A 116 -7.87 -12.15 2.03
CA LEU A 116 -8.05 -11.03 2.95
C LEU A 116 -9.55 -10.77 3.20
N ALA A 117 -10.35 -10.78 2.13
CA ALA A 117 -11.79 -10.65 2.19
C ALA A 117 -12.43 -11.46 1.05
N GLU A 118 -13.50 -12.19 1.36
CA GLU A 118 -14.20 -13.05 0.42
C GLU A 118 -15.70 -12.84 0.47
N GLN A 119 -16.41 -13.32 -0.57
CA GLN A 119 -17.85 -13.18 -0.69
C GLN A 119 -18.30 -11.73 -0.49
N CYS A 120 -17.60 -10.81 -1.14
CA CYS A 120 -17.87 -9.38 -1.05
C CYS A 120 -19.00 -9.01 -2.00
N VAL A 121 -20.05 -8.40 -1.46
CA VAL A 121 -21.23 -7.96 -2.20
C VAL A 121 -21.33 -6.44 -2.13
N LEU A 122 -21.62 -5.81 -3.27
CA LEU A 122 -21.78 -4.37 -3.35
C LEU A 122 -22.96 -3.91 -2.49
N GLN A 123 -22.69 -3.02 -1.52
CA GLN A 123 -23.70 -2.45 -0.63
C GLN A 123 -24.17 -1.09 -1.11
N ARG A 124 -23.22 -0.23 -1.40
CA ARG A 124 -23.49 1.16 -1.71
C ARG A 124 -22.50 1.73 -2.72
N SER A 125 -23.01 2.56 -3.58
CA SER A 125 -22.25 3.39 -4.49
C SER A 125 -22.23 4.81 -3.94
N GLU A 126 -21.09 5.31 -3.54
CA GLU A 126 -20.92 6.70 -3.10
C GLU A 126 -20.50 7.56 -4.29
N ILE A 127 -21.32 8.53 -4.64
CA ILE A 127 -20.95 9.56 -5.59
C ILE A 127 -20.39 10.71 -4.76
N ASN A 128 -19.09 10.94 -4.82
CA ASN A 128 -18.51 12.16 -4.25
C ASN A 128 -18.95 13.34 -5.15
N THR A 129 -20.03 13.97 -4.78
CA THR A 129 -20.44 15.28 -5.30
C THR A 129 -19.68 16.32 -4.47
N ASN A 130 -18.62 16.86 -5.03
CA ASN A 130 -18.05 18.14 -4.59
C ASN A 130 -18.47 19.21 -5.54
#